data_8a3f640006ddfcf06f4f69414515b890
#
_entry.id   8a3f640006ddfcf06f4f69414515b890
#
_cell.length_a   1.000
_cell.length_b   1.000
_cell.length_c   1.000
_cell.angle_alpha   90.00
_cell.angle_beta   90.00
_cell.angle_gamma   90.00
#
_symmetry.space_group_name_H-M   'P 1'
#
loop_
_entity.id
_entity.type
_entity.pdbx_description
1 polymer ?
#
loop_
_entity_poly.entity_id
_entity_poly.type
_entity_poly.pdbx_seq_one_letter_code
_entity_poly.pdbx_strand_id
1 'polypeptide(L)'
;ESIFTGLNNLAVNSILSNKYSESFGFVQYEVDELMEYYNIEEKSQLMKKWYDGYLFGKSEVYNPWSVLNQVKEWSEDKDISAIPWWTNTSSNNIIRTLVSQADNETKDIIENLIHGGSVETVLKETVTYGDLTENNENIWSFLFFTGYLKIKEIVKTGEVIGEPTIYSLVIPNLEIKSCY
;
A
#
# COMPACT_ATOMS: atom_id res chain seq x y z
N GLU A 1 -20.78 -5.85 -3.27
CA GLU A 1 -21.75 -4.72 -3.30
C GLU A 1 -21.61 -3.92 -2.03
N SER A 2 -21.47 -2.59 -2.13
CA SER A 2 -21.48 -1.70 -0.96
C SER A 2 -22.90 -1.62 -0.39
N ILE A 3 -23.05 -1.77 0.93
CA ILE A 3 -24.31 -1.55 1.64
C ILE A 3 -24.85 -0.12 1.47
N PHE A 4 -24.05 0.79 0.89
CA PHE A 4 -24.39 2.20 0.67
C PHE A 4 -24.83 2.53 -0.77
N THR A 5 -24.95 1.55 -1.67
CA THR A 5 -25.34 1.77 -3.09
C THR A 5 -26.73 2.40 -3.27
N GLY A 6 -27.57 2.42 -2.24
CA GLY A 6 -28.88 3.07 -2.25
C GLY A 6 -28.91 4.50 -1.69
N LEU A 7 -27.78 5.04 -1.20
CA LEU A 7 -27.74 6.40 -0.66
C LEU A 7 -27.44 7.40 -1.78
N ASN A 8 -28.41 8.28 -2.03
CA ASN A 8 -28.21 9.44 -2.90
C ASN A 8 -27.32 10.48 -2.19
N ASN A 9 -26.39 11.09 -2.94
CA ASN A 9 -25.50 12.18 -2.47
C ASN A 9 -24.44 11.76 -1.43
N LEU A 10 -24.05 10.49 -1.39
CA LEU A 10 -22.90 10.06 -0.58
C LEU A 10 -21.61 10.59 -1.19
N ALA A 11 -20.86 11.41 -0.44
CA ALA A 11 -19.51 11.80 -0.81
C ALA A 11 -18.54 10.67 -0.44
N VAL A 12 -18.07 9.93 -1.43
CA VAL A 12 -17.05 8.88 -1.26
C VAL A 12 -15.67 9.50 -1.41
N ASN A 13 -14.79 9.29 -0.43
CA ASN A 13 -13.38 9.66 -0.52
C ASN A 13 -12.55 8.37 -0.60
N SER A 14 -11.76 8.22 -1.65
CA SER A 14 -10.81 7.13 -1.78
C SER A 14 -9.42 7.55 -1.25
N ILE A 15 -8.48 6.61 -1.23
CA ILE A 15 -7.08 6.89 -0.88
C ILE A 15 -6.39 7.88 -1.84
N LEU A 16 -6.99 8.17 -2.99
CA LEU A 16 -6.53 9.21 -3.93
C LEU A 16 -6.96 10.62 -3.51
N SER A 17 -7.92 10.74 -2.57
CA SER A 17 -8.42 12.02 -2.08
C SER A 17 -7.46 12.64 -1.07
N ASN A 18 -7.24 13.97 -1.16
CA ASN A 18 -6.50 14.70 -0.13
C ASN A 18 -7.31 14.89 1.17
N LYS A 19 -8.63 14.67 1.12
CA LYS A 19 -9.49 14.83 2.29
C LYS A 19 -9.32 13.62 3.19
N TYR A 20 -9.02 13.86 4.46
CA TYR A 20 -8.73 12.85 5.48
C TYR A 20 -7.46 12.01 5.23
N SER A 21 -6.51 12.49 4.43
CA SER A 21 -5.30 11.76 4.06
C SER A 21 -4.42 11.35 5.26
N GLU A 22 -4.51 12.06 6.38
CA GLU A 22 -3.75 11.79 7.62
C GLU A 22 -4.58 11.08 8.71
N SER A 23 -5.83 10.68 8.40
CA SER A 23 -6.76 10.16 9.43
C SER A 23 -6.75 8.63 9.56
N PHE A 24 -6.09 7.92 8.65
CA PHE A 24 -6.15 6.45 8.56
C PHE A 24 -4.79 5.76 8.63
N GLY A 25 -3.77 6.46 9.12
CA GLY A 25 -2.42 5.96 9.34
C GLY A 25 -1.67 6.89 10.27
N PHE A 26 -0.51 6.48 10.78
CA PHE A 26 0.38 7.39 11.48
C PHE A 26 1.18 8.22 10.47
N VAL A 27 1.29 9.52 10.71
CA VAL A 27 2.22 10.39 10.00
C VAL A 27 3.60 10.40 10.70
N GLN A 28 4.62 10.88 10.01
CA GLN A 28 6.00 10.80 10.49
C GLN A 28 6.19 11.35 11.91
N TYR A 29 5.62 12.52 12.22
CA TYR A 29 5.80 13.14 13.54
C TYR A 29 5.17 12.30 14.68
N GLU A 30 4.04 11.62 14.44
CA GLU A 30 3.40 10.74 15.43
C GLU A 30 4.26 9.49 15.70
N VAL A 31 4.90 8.96 14.66
CA VAL A 31 5.84 7.85 14.81
C VAL A 31 7.09 8.30 15.56
N ASP A 32 7.61 9.50 15.28
CA ASP A 32 8.77 10.05 15.97
C ASP A 32 8.48 10.29 17.46
N GLU A 33 7.32 10.87 17.81
CA GLU A 33 6.89 11.04 19.21
C GLU A 33 6.74 9.68 19.92
N LEU A 34 6.17 8.68 19.23
CA LEU A 34 6.02 7.34 19.78
C LEU A 34 7.38 6.68 20.06
N MET A 35 8.33 6.82 19.13
CA MET A 35 9.69 6.26 19.29
C MET A 35 10.49 6.97 20.37
N GLU A 36 10.34 8.28 20.52
CA GLU A 36 10.93 9.06 21.61
C GLU A 36 10.38 8.60 22.97
N TYR A 37 9.06 8.43 23.07
CA TYR A 37 8.42 7.96 24.31
C TYR A 37 8.98 6.62 24.80
N TYR A 38 9.34 5.71 23.90
CA TYR A 38 9.91 4.40 24.22
C TYR A 38 11.45 4.38 24.19
N ASN A 39 12.12 5.52 23.96
CA ASN A 39 13.58 5.65 23.85
C ASN A 39 14.19 4.70 22.80
N ILE A 40 13.62 4.66 21.61
CA ILE A 40 14.04 3.81 20.46
C ILE A 40 14.26 4.62 19.18
N GLU A 41 14.60 5.91 19.29
CA GLU A 41 14.76 6.84 18.16
C GLU A 41 15.88 6.40 17.20
N GLU A 42 16.86 5.67 17.69
CA GLU A 42 17.93 5.08 16.89
C GLU A 42 17.41 4.10 15.83
N LYS A 43 16.19 3.57 15.99
CA LYS A 43 15.52 2.68 15.05
C LYS A 43 14.67 3.40 13.98
N SER A 44 14.60 4.74 14.00
CA SER A 44 13.72 5.53 13.12
C SER A 44 13.91 5.19 11.63
N GLN A 45 15.16 5.09 11.17
CA GLN A 45 15.45 4.72 9.77
C GLN A 45 14.97 3.31 9.42
N LEU A 46 15.05 2.37 10.36
CA LEU A 46 14.59 1.01 10.16
C LEU A 46 13.06 0.95 10.15
N MET A 47 12.39 1.69 11.06
CA MET A 47 10.95 1.87 11.11
C MET A 47 10.43 2.39 9.76
N LYS A 48 11.04 3.46 9.25
CA LYS A 48 10.68 4.05 7.96
C LYS A 48 10.82 3.05 6.82
N LYS A 49 11.95 2.37 6.73
CA LYS A 49 12.23 1.42 5.65
C LYS A 49 11.26 0.24 5.61
N TRP A 50 10.76 -0.18 6.78
CA TRP A 50 9.92 -1.36 6.91
C TRP A 50 8.42 -1.06 6.81
N TYR A 51 7.94 0.07 7.34
CA TYR A 51 6.51 0.25 7.58
C TYR A 51 5.92 1.54 7.03
N ASP A 52 6.75 2.45 6.49
CA ASP A 52 6.31 3.68 5.84
C ASP A 52 5.90 3.44 4.37
N GLY A 53 5.31 4.46 3.78
CA GLY A 53 5.18 4.57 2.33
C GLY A 53 3.80 4.26 1.79
N TYR A 54 2.76 4.21 2.61
CA TYR A 54 1.39 4.27 2.10
C TYR A 54 1.05 5.72 1.76
N LEU A 55 0.70 6.00 0.51
CA LEU A 55 0.38 7.34 0.05
C LEU A 55 -1.15 7.53 -0.01
N PHE A 56 -1.68 8.35 0.90
CA PHE A 56 -3.08 8.76 0.91
C PHE A 56 -3.19 10.23 0.48
N GLY A 57 -3.76 10.47 -0.70
CA GLY A 57 -3.73 11.79 -1.30
C GLY A 57 -2.28 12.29 -1.48
N LYS A 58 -1.85 13.24 -0.64
CA LYS A 58 -0.49 13.78 -0.63
C LYS A 58 0.31 13.41 0.63
N SER A 59 -0.29 12.69 1.57
CA SER A 59 0.33 12.35 2.85
C SER A 59 0.89 10.94 2.81
N GLU A 60 2.18 10.79 3.12
CA GLU A 60 2.77 9.49 3.43
C GLU A 60 2.38 9.09 4.85
N VAL A 61 1.90 7.86 4.99
CA VAL A 61 1.46 7.33 6.27
C VAL A 61 2.02 5.93 6.50
N TYR A 62 2.20 5.61 7.77
CA TYR A 62 2.59 4.29 8.26
C TYR A 62 1.36 3.45 8.57
N ASN A 63 1.47 2.14 8.44
CA ASN A 63 0.48 1.21 8.96
C ASN A 63 0.51 1.18 10.49
N PRO A 64 -0.57 1.63 11.19
CA PRO A 64 -0.57 1.69 12.65
C PRO A 64 -0.38 0.33 13.32
N TRP A 65 -0.93 -0.73 12.75
CA TRP A 65 -0.80 -2.09 13.26
C TRP A 65 0.67 -2.53 13.31
N SER A 66 1.38 -2.37 12.20
CA SER A 66 2.79 -2.76 12.09
C SER A 66 3.68 -1.92 13.00
N VAL A 67 3.47 -0.59 13.03
CA VAL A 67 4.22 0.33 13.90
C VAL A 67 4.06 -0.03 15.37
N LEU A 68 2.81 -0.17 15.85
CA LEU A 68 2.55 -0.43 17.27
C LEU A 68 3.11 -1.79 17.72
N ASN A 69 2.99 -2.82 16.91
CA ASN A 69 3.56 -4.12 17.25
C ASN A 69 5.09 -4.07 17.27
N GLN A 70 5.73 -3.40 16.29
CA GLN A 70 7.18 -3.31 16.25
C GLN A 70 7.75 -2.45 17.38
N VAL A 71 7.10 -1.34 17.71
CA VAL A 71 7.48 -0.51 18.86
C VAL A 71 7.40 -1.31 20.15
N LYS A 72 6.35 -2.13 20.33
CA LYS A 72 6.21 -3.01 21.50
C LYS A 72 7.41 -3.95 21.61
N GLU A 73 7.76 -4.67 20.54
CA GLU A 73 8.91 -5.59 20.55
C GLU A 73 10.22 -4.85 20.88
N TRP A 74 10.47 -3.71 20.23
CA TRP A 74 11.69 -2.93 20.47
C TRP A 74 11.74 -2.27 21.87
N SER A 75 10.58 -2.03 22.48
CA SER A 75 10.54 -1.54 23.87
C SER A 75 10.96 -2.60 24.89
N GLU A 76 10.76 -3.89 24.55
CA GLU A 76 11.14 -5.02 25.37
C GLU A 76 12.58 -5.48 25.08
N ASP A 77 12.96 -5.53 23.80
CA ASP A 77 14.30 -5.93 23.33
C ASP A 77 14.67 -5.16 22.04
N LYS A 78 15.59 -4.22 22.16
CA LYS A 78 16.08 -3.38 21.06
C LYS A 78 16.83 -4.16 19.97
N ASP A 79 17.32 -5.36 20.25
CA ASP A 79 18.11 -6.16 19.32
C ASP A 79 17.24 -7.00 18.38
N ILE A 80 15.93 -7.06 18.63
CA ILE A 80 15.00 -7.75 17.75
C ILE A 80 15.00 -7.10 16.35
N SER A 81 15.04 -7.94 15.31
CA SER A 81 14.90 -7.50 13.92
C SER A 81 13.47 -7.01 13.65
N ALA A 82 13.31 -6.16 12.64
CA ALA A 82 11.99 -5.78 12.18
C ALA A 82 11.23 -7.02 11.64
N ILE A 83 9.95 -7.13 12.00
CA ILE A 83 9.10 -8.29 11.75
C ILE A 83 8.01 -7.91 10.72
N PRO A 84 7.74 -8.72 9.70
CA PRO A 84 6.68 -8.45 8.76
C PRO A 84 5.30 -8.79 9.37
N TRP A 85 4.74 -7.88 10.13
CA TRP A 85 3.47 -8.05 10.86
C TRP A 85 2.28 -8.28 9.93
N TRP A 86 2.27 -7.60 8.78
CA TRP A 86 1.22 -7.73 7.77
C TRP A 86 1.15 -9.14 7.17
N THR A 87 2.28 -9.83 7.01
CA THR A 87 2.35 -11.15 6.39
C THR A 87 1.67 -12.24 7.20
N ASN A 88 1.49 -12.03 8.50
CA ASN A 88 0.85 -12.99 9.41
C ASN A 88 -0.67 -12.87 9.45
N THR A 89 -1.26 -11.97 8.66
CA THR A 89 -2.72 -11.85 8.52
C THR A 89 -3.24 -12.78 7.42
N SER A 90 -4.48 -13.26 7.56
CA SER A 90 -5.10 -14.28 6.67
C SER A 90 -5.24 -13.87 5.20
N SER A 91 -4.99 -12.62 4.86
CA SER A 91 -5.12 -12.07 3.51
C SER A 91 -3.92 -12.31 2.57
N ASN A 92 -2.79 -12.82 3.07
CA ASN A 92 -1.57 -12.99 2.27
C ASN A 92 -1.64 -14.07 1.18
N ASN A 93 -2.66 -14.90 1.20
CA ASN A 93 -2.90 -15.86 0.11
C ASN A 93 -3.28 -15.17 -1.22
N ILE A 94 -3.69 -13.90 -1.17
CA ILE A 94 -4.08 -13.14 -2.36
C ILE A 94 -2.91 -13.01 -3.35
N ILE A 95 -1.74 -12.54 -2.89
CA ILE A 95 -0.56 -12.39 -3.77
C ILE A 95 -0.18 -13.74 -4.38
N ARG A 96 -0.09 -14.79 -3.57
CA ARG A 96 0.25 -16.14 -4.06
C ARG A 96 -0.74 -16.63 -5.10
N THR A 97 -2.04 -16.42 -4.86
CA THR A 97 -3.08 -16.82 -5.81
C THR A 97 -2.97 -16.03 -7.11
N LEU A 98 -2.81 -14.70 -7.05
CA LEU A 98 -2.65 -13.85 -8.22
C LEU A 98 -1.41 -14.23 -9.04
N VAL A 99 -0.25 -14.39 -8.38
CA VAL A 99 0.99 -14.80 -9.05
C VAL A 99 0.87 -16.19 -9.68
N SER A 100 0.22 -17.14 -9.02
CA SER A 100 0.06 -18.50 -9.54
C SER A 100 -0.83 -18.57 -10.79
N GLN A 101 -1.81 -17.68 -10.89
CA GLN A 101 -2.77 -17.60 -12.00
C GLN A 101 -2.35 -16.62 -13.10
N ALA A 102 -1.37 -15.77 -12.83
CA ALA A 102 -0.89 -14.75 -13.76
C ALA A 102 -0.20 -15.38 -14.98
N ASP A 103 -0.31 -14.69 -16.12
CA ASP A 103 0.47 -14.98 -17.31
C ASP A 103 1.96 -14.62 -17.13
N ASN A 104 2.78 -14.96 -18.13
CA ASN A 104 4.21 -14.73 -18.05
C ASN A 104 4.56 -13.23 -18.00
N GLU A 105 3.83 -12.38 -18.74
CA GLU A 105 4.07 -10.94 -18.77
C GLU A 105 3.81 -10.33 -17.37
N THR A 106 2.70 -10.68 -16.73
CA THR A 106 2.38 -10.24 -15.37
C THR A 106 3.43 -10.73 -14.35
N LYS A 107 3.93 -11.96 -14.49
CA LYS A 107 5.00 -12.49 -13.63
C LYS A 107 6.30 -11.72 -13.78
N ASP A 108 6.70 -11.39 -15.01
CA ASP A 108 7.90 -10.59 -15.28
C ASP A 108 7.79 -9.18 -14.68
N ILE A 109 6.60 -8.57 -14.73
CA ILE A 109 6.35 -7.27 -14.08
C ILE A 109 6.44 -7.39 -12.55
N ILE A 110 5.87 -8.44 -11.96
CA ILE A 110 5.97 -8.68 -10.51
C ILE A 110 7.43 -8.88 -10.10
N GLU A 111 8.22 -9.64 -10.85
CA GLU A 111 9.64 -9.81 -10.59
C GLU A 111 10.40 -8.48 -10.67
N ASN A 112 10.10 -7.63 -11.67
CA ASN A 112 10.64 -6.28 -11.77
C ASN A 112 10.30 -5.43 -10.54
N LEU A 113 9.03 -5.48 -10.06
CA LEU A 113 8.60 -4.77 -8.84
C LEU A 113 9.38 -5.23 -7.60
N ILE A 114 9.59 -6.54 -7.43
CA ILE A 114 10.39 -7.11 -6.34
C ILE A 114 11.85 -6.59 -6.39
N HIS A 115 12.39 -6.36 -7.56
CA HIS A 115 13.73 -5.80 -7.75
C HIS A 115 13.79 -4.27 -7.65
N GLY A 116 12.67 -3.61 -7.31
CA GLY A 116 12.60 -2.15 -7.11
C GLY A 116 12.22 -1.36 -8.36
N GLY A 117 11.77 -2.04 -9.40
CA GLY A 117 11.17 -1.42 -10.58
C GLY A 117 9.75 -0.92 -10.32
N SER A 118 9.06 -0.52 -11.39
CA SER A 118 7.70 0.00 -11.34
C SER A 118 6.83 -0.56 -12.46
N VAL A 119 5.52 -0.44 -12.30
CA VAL A 119 4.54 -0.72 -13.34
C VAL A 119 3.70 0.53 -13.62
N GLU A 120 3.48 0.85 -14.88
CA GLU A 120 2.62 1.95 -15.31
C GLU A 120 1.21 1.42 -15.58
N THR A 121 0.20 2.08 -15.00
CA THR A 121 -1.20 1.66 -15.14
C THR A 121 -2.18 2.80 -14.92
N VAL A 122 -3.41 2.57 -15.37
CA VAL A 122 -4.58 3.38 -15.03
C VAL A 122 -5.26 2.76 -13.82
N LEU A 123 -5.53 3.57 -12.77
CA LEU A 123 -6.23 3.09 -11.58
C LEU A 123 -7.75 3.14 -11.75
N LYS A 124 -8.40 2.02 -11.47
CA LYS A 124 -9.86 1.84 -11.51
C LYS A 124 -10.36 1.62 -10.08
N GLU A 125 -11.08 2.59 -9.51
CA GLU A 125 -11.56 2.57 -8.11
C GLU A 125 -12.63 1.51 -7.82
N THR A 126 -13.25 0.95 -8.85
CA THR A 126 -14.38 0.00 -8.72
C THR A 126 -13.98 -1.47 -8.86
N VAL A 127 -12.69 -1.78 -8.95
CA VAL A 127 -12.22 -3.16 -9.12
C VAL A 127 -12.51 -3.99 -7.87
N THR A 128 -13.18 -5.13 -8.09
CA THR A 128 -13.45 -6.15 -7.08
C THR A 128 -12.59 -7.39 -7.30
N TYR A 129 -12.54 -8.30 -6.33
CA TYR A 129 -11.81 -9.57 -6.49
C TYR A 129 -12.32 -10.40 -7.68
N GLY A 130 -13.63 -10.34 -7.98
CA GLY A 130 -14.22 -11.04 -9.12
C GLY A 130 -13.71 -10.54 -10.49
N ASP A 131 -13.36 -9.25 -10.58
CA ASP A 131 -12.92 -8.62 -11.83
C ASP A 131 -11.48 -8.99 -12.22
N LEU A 132 -10.73 -9.63 -11.32
CA LEU A 132 -9.33 -10.01 -11.55
C LEU A 132 -9.19 -11.17 -12.56
N THR A 133 -10.22 -12.00 -12.69
CA THR A 133 -10.23 -13.12 -13.65
C THR A 133 -10.57 -12.68 -15.06
N GLU A 134 -11.13 -11.49 -15.23
CA GLU A 134 -11.60 -10.99 -16.52
C GLU A 134 -10.54 -10.16 -17.27
N ASN A 135 -9.69 -9.46 -16.54
CA ASN A 135 -8.65 -8.60 -17.14
C ASN A 135 -7.43 -8.47 -16.21
N ASN A 136 -6.26 -8.89 -16.71
CA ASN A 136 -4.99 -8.78 -15.98
C ASN A 136 -4.61 -7.34 -15.60
N GLU A 137 -5.06 -6.32 -16.35
CA GLU A 137 -4.82 -4.91 -15.98
C GLU A 137 -5.48 -4.52 -14.64
N ASN A 138 -6.55 -5.20 -14.23
CA ASN A 138 -7.24 -4.95 -12.99
C ASN A 138 -6.40 -5.34 -11.76
N ILE A 139 -5.41 -6.23 -11.94
CA ILE A 139 -4.49 -6.69 -10.87
C ILE A 139 -3.78 -5.49 -10.23
N TRP A 140 -3.28 -4.54 -11.01
CA TRP A 140 -2.53 -3.41 -10.50
C TRP A 140 -3.38 -2.46 -9.67
N SER A 141 -4.61 -2.19 -10.13
CA SER A 141 -5.59 -1.40 -9.36
C SER A 141 -5.94 -2.11 -8.05
N PHE A 142 -6.21 -3.40 -8.10
CA PHE A 142 -6.51 -4.19 -6.91
C PHE A 142 -5.35 -4.18 -5.90
N LEU A 143 -4.12 -4.42 -6.35
CA LEU A 143 -2.93 -4.40 -5.50
C LEU A 143 -2.68 -3.01 -4.89
N PHE A 144 -2.97 -1.95 -5.63
CA PHE A 144 -2.89 -0.58 -5.12
C PHE A 144 -3.93 -0.32 -4.03
N PHE A 145 -5.22 -0.56 -4.28
CA PHE A 145 -6.30 -0.30 -3.32
C PHE A 145 -6.29 -1.22 -2.09
N THR A 146 -5.60 -2.36 -2.17
CA THR A 146 -5.40 -3.27 -1.04
C THR A 146 -4.07 -3.05 -0.30
N GLY A 147 -3.26 -2.07 -0.71
CA GLY A 147 -2.03 -1.66 -0.01
C GLY A 147 -0.76 -2.44 -0.38
N TYR A 148 -0.81 -3.29 -1.40
CA TYR A 148 0.38 -4.00 -1.89
C TYR A 148 1.25 -3.17 -2.83
N LEU A 149 0.70 -2.11 -3.42
CA LEU A 149 1.43 -1.13 -4.23
C LEU A 149 1.11 0.28 -3.76
N LYS A 150 2.03 1.22 -4.04
CA LYS A 150 1.84 2.66 -3.85
C LYS A 150 2.14 3.42 -5.14
N ILE A 151 1.59 4.63 -5.27
CA ILE A 151 1.98 5.55 -6.34
C ILE A 151 3.38 6.07 -6.05
N LYS A 152 4.28 5.93 -7.02
CA LYS A 152 5.58 6.58 -7.06
C LYS A 152 5.47 7.98 -7.64
N GLU A 153 4.79 8.08 -8.79
CA GLU A 153 4.59 9.33 -9.52
C GLU A 153 3.41 9.24 -10.49
N ILE A 154 2.91 10.38 -10.92
CA ILE A 154 1.96 10.50 -12.03
C ILE A 154 2.78 10.64 -13.32
N VAL A 155 2.70 9.65 -14.20
CA VAL A 155 3.43 9.63 -15.48
C VAL A 155 2.75 10.54 -16.49
N LYS A 156 1.41 10.49 -16.55
CA LYS A 156 0.58 11.30 -17.44
C LYS A 156 -0.72 11.69 -16.74
N THR A 157 -1.02 12.97 -16.72
CA THR A 157 -2.35 13.45 -16.30
C THR A 157 -3.25 13.55 -17.53
N GLY A 158 -4.47 13.01 -17.43
CA GLY A 158 -5.49 13.23 -18.47
C GLY A 158 -5.85 14.72 -18.52
N GLU A 159 -5.53 15.38 -19.63
CA GLU A 159 -5.80 16.82 -19.83
C GLU A 159 -7.17 17.08 -20.43
N VAL A 160 -7.75 16.09 -21.09
CA VAL A 160 -9.05 16.15 -21.77
C VAL A 160 -10.04 15.20 -21.11
N ILE A 161 -11.32 15.58 -21.12
CA ILE A 161 -12.41 14.72 -20.60
C ILE A 161 -12.35 13.36 -21.31
N GLY A 162 -12.16 12.30 -20.53
CA GLY A 162 -12.09 10.91 -21.02
C GLY A 162 -10.66 10.38 -21.20
N GLU A 163 -9.62 11.20 -21.11
CA GLU A 163 -8.25 10.69 -21.03
C GLU A 163 -7.92 10.17 -19.62
N PRO A 164 -7.41 8.93 -19.50
CA PRO A 164 -7.04 8.40 -18.19
C PRO A 164 -5.74 9.02 -17.67
N THR A 165 -5.63 9.14 -16.34
CA THR A 165 -4.37 9.41 -15.66
C THR A 165 -3.58 8.12 -15.53
N ILE A 166 -2.29 8.14 -15.91
CA ILE A 166 -1.36 7.02 -15.81
C ILE A 166 -0.47 7.22 -14.60
N TYR A 167 -0.42 6.21 -13.74
CA TYR A 167 0.37 6.18 -12.52
C TYR A 167 1.50 5.17 -12.64
N SER A 168 2.67 5.51 -12.13
CA SER A 168 3.76 4.58 -11.88
C SER A 168 3.63 4.04 -10.46
N LEU A 169 3.50 2.72 -10.32
CA LEU A 169 3.31 2.04 -9.04
C LEU A 169 4.55 1.25 -8.65
N VAL A 170 4.84 1.21 -7.35
CA VAL A 170 5.95 0.45 -6.74
C VAL A 170 5.50 -0.26 -5.47
N ILE A 171 6.29 -1.22 -4.99
CA ILE A 171 6.10 -1.83 -3.67
C ILE A 171 6.43 -0.77 -2.60
N PRO A 172 5.55 -0.54 -1.59
CA PRO A 172 5.70 0.58 -0.66
C PRO A 172 6.92 0.48 0.27
N ASN A 173 7.20 -0.70 0.80
CA ASN A 173 8.19 -0.91 1.86
C ASN A 173 8.68 -2.36 1.95
N LEU A 174 9.59 -2.67 2.88
CA LEU A 174 10.14 -4.01 3.04
C LEU A 174 9.14 -5.02 3.62
N GLU A 175 8.22 -4.58 4.47
CA GLU A 175 7.17 -5.44 5.00
C GLU A 175 6.33 -6.01 3.85
N ILE A 176 5.82 -5.13 2.99
CA ILE A 176 5.01 -5.54 1.84
C ILE A 176 5.83 -6.32 0.81
N LYS A 177 7.10 -5.95 0.61
CA LYS A 177 8.00 -6.71 -0.26
C LYS A 177 8.13 -8.17 0.17
N SER A 178 8.06 -8.46 1.47
CA SER A 178 8.14 -9.83 1.99
C SER A 178 6.88 -10.68 1.71
N CYS A 179 5.79 -10.04 1.23
CA CYS A 179 4.56 -10.73 0.83
C CYS A 179 4.65 -11.35 -0.57
N TYR A 180 5.56 -10.85 -1.42
CA TYR A 180 5.80 -11.31 -2.78
C TYR A 180 6.81 -12.45 -2.82
#